data_e2266935d64001a7794ad0c03e8ef36b
#
_entry.id   e2266935d64001a7794ad0c03e8ef36b
#
_cell.length_a   1.000
_cell.length_b   1.000
_cell.length_c   1.000
_cell.angle_alpha   90.00
_cell.angle_beta   90.00
_cell.angle_gamma   90.00
#
_symmetry.space_group_name_H-M   'P 1'
#
loop_
_entity.id
_entity.type
_entity.pdbx_description
1 polymer ?
#
loop_
_entity_poly.entity_id
_entity_poly.type
_entity_poly.pdbx_seq_one_letter_code
_entity_poly.pdbx_strand_id
1 'polypeptide(L)'
;MTLCIAANIAAVRARIAHAAEQAGRDAGEITLVGISKTHPAASVRAAFDAGLRDFGENRVQEASAKIDELRAANVLPRWHLVGHLQRNKVAAAVDRFDILHSIDSIRVAEAINERAAIPVRVLIEVNIGGEASKLGVAPEEASALAANIAKMRQLELIGLMTVAPRVDDPEDVRPVFRRLRELRDAIGLRELSMGMTDDFEVAVSEGSTLVRVGRAIFGDRAIEAR
;
A
#
# COMPACT_ATOMS: atom_id res chain seq x y z
N MET A 1 6.28 28.44 -1.91
CA MET A 1 4.89 28.04 -2.16
C MET A 1 4.44 27.14 -1.01
N THR A 2 3.45 27.58 -0.24
CA THR A 2 2.90 26.74 0.83
C THR A 2 2.22 25.52 0.19
N LEU A 3 2.63 24.34 0.57
CA LEU A 3 2.09 23.08 0.07
C LEU A 3 0.61 22.99 0.46
N CYS A 4 -0.30 23.05 -0.52
CA CYS A 4 -1.73 22.87 -0.25
C CYS A 4 -2.10 21.40 -0.40
N ILE A 5 -1.99 20.63 0.70
CA ILE A 5 -2.28 19.19 0.72
C ILE A 5 -3.67 18.89 0.13
N ALA A 6 -4.68 19.72 0.43
CA ALA A 6 -6.03 19.53 -0.10
C ALA A 6 -6.07 19.66 -1.65
N ALA A 7 -5.40 20.66 -2.21
CA ALA A 7 -5.32 20.82 -3.65
C ALA A 7 -4.55 19.67 -4.33
N ASN A 8 -3.48 19.20 -3.69
CA ASN A 8 -2.72 18.04 -4.18
C ASN A 8 -3.55 16.76 -4.19
N ILE A 9 -4.33 16.50 -3.13
CA ILE A 9 -5.26 15.36 -3.08
C ILE A 9 -6.30 15.46 -4.19
N ALA A 10 -6.88 16.64 -4.41
CA ALA A 10 -7.86 16.85 -5.46
C ALA A 10 -7.25 16.60 -6.86
N ALA A 11 -6.03 17.09 -7.10
CA ALA A 11 -5.32 16.85 -8.36
C ALA A 11 -5.01 15.36 -8.59
N VAL A 12 -4.55 14.64 -7.55
CA VAL A 12 -4.30 13.18 -7.65
C VAL A 12 -5.60 12.43 -7.92
N ARG A 13 -6.69 12.75 -7.22
CA ARG A 13 -7.99 12.13 -7.46
C ARG A 13 -8.51 12.37 -8.88
N ALA A 14 -8.34 13.57 -9.41
CA ALA A 14 -8.72 13.88 -10.79
C ALA A 14 -7.93 13.03 -11.81
N ARG A 15 -6.62 12.83 -11.59
CA ARG A 15 -5.78 11.96 -12.43
C ARG A 15 -6.21 10.49 -12.32
N ILE A 16 -6.53 10.00 -11.12
CA ILE A 16 -7.07 8.65 -10.91
C ILE A 16 -8.39 8.48 -11.67
N ALA A 17 -9.31 9.44 -11.54
CA ALA A 17 -10.60 9.39 -12.21
C ALA A 17 -10.45 9.38 -13.74
N HIS A 18 -9.56 10.23 -14.27
CA HIS A 18 -9.28 10.24 -15.71
C HIS A 18 -8.69 8.90 -16.20
N ALA A 19 -7.71 8.35 -15.50
CA ALA A 19 -7.11 7.06 -15.86
C ALA A 19 -8.14 5.90 -15.78
N ALA A 20 -9.03 5.93 -14.78
CA ALA A 20 -10.10 4.95 -14.64
C ALA A 20 -11.11 5.06 -15.80
N GLU A 21 -11.55 6.27 -16.15
CA GLU A 21 -12.44 6.52 -17.28
C GLU A 21 -11.85 6.02 -18.60
N GLN A 22 -10.57 6.32 -18.87
CA GLN A 22 -9.87 5.83 -20.06
C GLN A 22 -9.78 4.29 -20.12
N ALA A 23 -9.77 3.64 -18.96
CA ALA A 23 -9.74 2.18 -18.83
C ALA A 23 -11.14 1.55 -18.74
N GLY A 24 -12.23 2.32 -18.84
CA GLY A 24 -13.60 1.83 -18.71
C GLY A 24 -13.94 1.33 -17.28
N ARG A 25 -13.27 1.90 -16.25
CA ARG A 25 -13.42 1.51 -14.85
C ARG A 25 -14.10 2.60 -14.01
N ASP A 26 -14.75 2.20 -12.93
CA ASP A 26 -15.23 3.14 -11.93
C ASP A 26 -14.07 3.61 -11.02
N ALA A 27 -13.88 4.93 -10.94
CA ALA A 27 -12.90 5.53 -10.03
C ALA A 27 -13.21 5.26 -8.54
N GLY A 28 -14.46 4.98 -8.21
CA GLY A 28 -14.91 4.60 -6.86
C GLY A 28 -14.34 3.25 -6.38
N GLU A 29 -13.88 2.40 -7.30
CA GLU A 29 -13.22 1.13 -6.97
C GLU A 29 -11.76 1.30 -6.56
N ILE A 30 -11.19 2.52 -6.68
CA ILE A 30 -9.77 2.77 -6.48
C ILE A 30 -9.54 3.55 -5.20
N THR A 31 -8.91 2.90 -4.25
CA THR A 31 -8.51 3.52 -2.99
C THR A 31 -7.19 4.28 -3.14
N LEU A 32 -7.20 5.58 -2.82
CA LEU A 32 -6.00 6.39 -2.73
C LEU A 32 -5.40 6.26 -1.34
N VAL A 33 -4.24 5.62 -1.23
CA VAL A 33 -3.45 5.49 0.00
C VAL A 33 -2.37 6.58 0.01
N GLY A 34 -2.49 7.54 0.93
CA GLY A 34 -1.52 8.62 1.10
C GLY A 34 -0.31 8.15 1.89
N ILE A 35 0.87 8.08 1.27
CA ILE A 35 2.10 7.60 1.91
C ILE A 35 2.72 8.74 2.72
N SER A 36 2.58 8.69 4.04
CA SER A 36 2.95 9.76 4.98
C SER A 36 4.27 9.53 5.72
N LYS A 37 5.08 8.56 5.27
CA LYS A 37 6.43 8.34 5.84
C LYS A 37 7.26 9.62 5.82
N THR A 38 8.01 9.88 6.90
CA THR A 38 8.84 11.09 7.10
C THR A 38 8.05 12.41 7.23
N HIS A 39 6.73 12.41 7.14
CA HIS A 39 5.90 13.58 7.38
C HIS A 39 5.29 13.55 8.79
N PRO A 40 5.13 14.70 9.46
CA PRO A 40 4.58 14.78 10.82
C PRO A 40 3.07 14.45 10.86
N ALA A 41 2.55 14.15 12.04
CA ALA A 41 1.13 13.90 12.27
C ALA A 41 0.23 15.06 11.79
N ALA A 42 0.71 16.31 11.89
CA ALA A 42 0.00 17.49 11.38
C ALA A 42 -0.29 17.42 9.87
N SER A 43 0.62 16.85 9.07
CA SER A 43 0.40 16.65 7.62
C SER A 43 -0.67 15.58 7.36
N VAL A 44 -0.67 14.51 8.16
CA VAL A 44 -1.72 13.46 8.10
C VAL A 44 -3.07 14.06 8.49
N ARG A 45 -3.11 14.88 9.56
CA ARG A 45 -4.31 15.60 9.99
C ARG A 45 -4.88 16.45 8.88
N ALA A 46 -4.04 17.29 8.25
CA ALA A 46 -4.46 18.15 7.14
C ALA A 46 -5.01 17.35 5.95
N ALA A 47 -4.39 16.20 5.63
CA ALA A 47 -4.88 15.32 4.57
C ALA A 47 -6.21 14.62 4.96
N PHE A 48 -6.35 14.22 6.21
CA PHE A 48 -7.58 13.63 6.74
C PHE A 48 -8.75 14.65 6.73
N ASP A 49 -8.48 15.88 7.13
CA ASP A 49 -9.46 16.99 7.09
C ASP A 49 -9.87 17.32 5.64
N ALA A 50 -8.94 17.13 4.67
CA ALA A 50 -9.21 17.22 3.22
C ALA A 50 -9.91 15.97 2.64
N GLY A 51 -10.34 15.02 3.46
CA GLY A 51 -11.14 13.87 3.05
C GLY A 51 -10.34 12.63 2.62
N LEU A 52 -9.02 12.58 2.84
CA LEU A 52 -8.26 11.34 2.68
C LEU A 52 -8.51 10.44 3.90
N ARG A 53 -8.70 9.16 3.70
CA ARG A 53 -9.04 8.21 4.79
C ARG A 53 -8.02 7.10 4.97
N ASP A 54 -7.23 6.79 3.95
CA ASP A 54 -6.27 5.70 3.91
C ASP A 54 -4.85 6.26 3.89
N PHE A 55 -4.02 5.82 4.86
CA PHE A 55 -2.65 6.31 5.01
C PHE A 55 -1.67 5.16 5.12
N GLY A 56 -0.55 5.28 4.40
CA GLY A 56 0.47 4.24 4.34
C GLY A 56 1.77 4.67 5.01
N GLU A 57 2.35 3.75 5.76
CA GLU A 57 3.64 3.90 6.42
C GLU A 57 4.60 2.77 6.05
N ASN A 58 5.90 3.07 6.07
CA ASN A 58 6.91 2.07 5.74
C ASN A 58 7.51 1.38 6.96
N ARG A 59 7.45 2.01 8.14
CA ARG A 59 8.12 1.53 9.36
C ARG A 59 7.17 1.56 10.54
N VAL A 60 7.03 0.43 11.22
CA VAL A 60 6.13 0.29 12.37
C VAL A 60 6.47 1.28 13.48
N GLN A 61 7.76 1.49 13.78
CA GLN A 61 8.18 2.38 14.87
C GLN A 61 7.85 3.86 14.58
N GLU A 62 8.11 4.32 13.36
CA GLU A 62 7.78 5.70 12.95
C GLU A 62 6.27 5.93 12.98
N ALA A 63 5.52 4.96 12.47
CA ALA A 63 4.07 5.01 12.46
C ALA A 63 3.46 5.03 13.87
N SER A 64 4.01 4.26 14.81
CA SER A 64 3.43 4.09 16.15
C SER A 64 3.22 5.42 16.87
N ALA A 65 4.26 6.26 16.95
CA ALA A 65 4.16 7.56 17.60
C ALA A 65 3.12 8.48 16.91
N LYS A 66 3.12 8.48 15.57
CA LYS A 66 2.19 9.26 14.74
C LYS A 66 0.73 8.80 14.93
N ILE A 67 0.51 7.49 14.94
CA ILE A 67 -0.82 6.88 15.15
C ILE A 67 -1.34 7.24 16.56
N ASP A 68 -0.48 7.11 17.58
CA ASP A 68 -0.88 7.40 18.97
C ASP A 68 -1.22 8.88 19.15
N GLU A 69 -0.45 9.81 18.55
CA GLU A 69 -0.73 11.25 18.55
C GLU A 69 -2.08 11.57 17.87
N LEU A 70 -2.33 11.02 16.69
CA LEU A 70 -3.56 11.25 15.94
C LEU A 70 -4.79 10.64 16.63
N ARG A 71 -4.64 9.46 17.22
CA ARG A 71 -5.69 8.80 18.00
C ARG A 71 -6.08 9.63 19.22
N ALA A 72 -5.10 10.18 19.93
CA ALA A 72 -5.36 11.09 21.06
C ALA A 72 -6.12 12.36 20.65
N ALA A 73 -5.95 12.80 19.39
CA ALA A 73 -6.67 13.92 18.80
C ALA A 73 -8.00 13.51 18.13
N ASN A 74 -8.47 12.29 18.32
CA ASN A 74 -9.67 11.70 17.70
C ASN A 74 -9.65 11.73 16.16
N VAL A 75 -8.45 11.59 15.57
CA VAL A 75 -8.24 11.42 14.12
C VAL A 75 -7.95 9.95 13.87
N LEU A 76 -8.89 9.25 13.24
CA LEU A 76 -8.92 7.80 13.10
C LEU A 76 -8.89 7.38 11.61
N PRO A 77 -7.78 7.56 10.91
CA PRO A 77 -7.64 7.06 9.54
C PRO A 77 -7.44 5.55 9.52
N ARG A 78 -7.62 4.95 8.37
CA ARG A 78 -7.23 3.56 8.11
C ARG A 78 -5.73 3.49 7.80
N TRP A 79 -5.02 2.66 8.54
CA TRP A 79 -3.57 2.56 8.44
C TRP A 79 -3.11 1.35 7.64
N HIS A 80 -2.24 1.57 6.69
CA HIS A 80 -1.63 0.56 5.83
C HIS A 80 -0.12 0.48 6.10
N LEU A 81 0.38 -0.71 6.43
CA LEU A 81 1.82 -0.95 6.41
C LEU A 81 2.21 -1.40 5.01
N VAL A 82 2.97 -0.56 4.31
CA VAL A 82 3.40 -0.82 2.92
C VAL A 82 4.89 -1.13 2.77
N GLY A 83 5.66 -1.00 3.84
CA GLY A 83 7.06 -1.39 3.87
C GLY A 83 7.25 -2.77 4.50
N HIS A 84 8.45 -3.32 4.34
CA HIS A 84 8.80 -4.65 4.84
C HIS A 84 8.49 -4.85 6.33
N LEU A 85 7.77 -5.92 6.65
CA LEU A 85 7.43 -6.30 8.02
C LEU A 85 8.41 -7.32 8.57
N GLN A 86 9.31 -6.86 9.42
CA GLN A 86 10.20 -7.76 10.17
C GLN A 86 9.40 -8.55 11.22
N ARG A 87 9.73 -9.84 11.40
CA ARG A 87 9.04 -10.74 12.35
C ARG A 87 8.97 -10.18 13.78
N ASN A 88 10.04 -9.54 14.27
CA ASN A 88 10.09 -8.93 15.61
C ASN A 88 9.21 -7.68 15.77
N LYS A 89 8.59 -7.18 14.69
CA LYS A 89 7.68 -6.02 14.68
C LYS A 89 6.21 -6.42 14.50
N VAL A 90 5.93 -7.69 14.28
CA VAL A 90 4.58 -8.20 14.01
C VAL A 90 3.60 -7.82 15.13
N ALA A 91 3.95 -8.00 16.40
CA ALA A 91 3.07 -7.66 17.52
C ALA A 91 2.63 -6.18 17.47
N ALA A 92 3.58 -5.26 17.27
CA ALA A 92 3.27 -3.84 17.16
C ALA A 92 2.54 -3.48 15.86
N ALA A 93 2.71 -4.25 14.79
CA ALA A 93 2.03 -4.02 13.52
C ALA A 93 0.54 -4.41 13.59
N VAL A 94 0.21 -5.59 14.14
CA VAL A 94 -1.18 -6.06 14.21
C VAL A 94 -2.07 -5.21 15.13
N ASP A 95 -1.46 -4.51 16.11
CA ASP A 95 -2.18 -3.61 17.02
C ASP A 95 -2.48 -2.23 16.42
N ARG A 96 -1.82 -1.85 15.31
CA ARG A 96 -1.82 -0.49 14.80
C ARG A 96 -2.27 -0.33 13.36
N PHE A 97 -2.11 -1.37 12.54
CA PHE A 97 -2.41 -1.30 11.12
C PHE A 97 -3.64 -2.13 10.77
N ASP A 98 -4.49 -1.57 9.93
CA ASP A 98 -5.71 -2.21 9.44
C ASP A 98 -5.42 -3.15 8.27
N ILE A 99 -4.37 -2.87 7.49
CA ILE A 99 -3.99 -3.64 6.31
C ILE A 99 -2.46 -3.73 6.21
N LEU A 100 -1.95 -4.96 6.04
CA LEU A 100 -0.52 -5.23 5.84
C LEU A 100 -0.27 -5.65 4.39
N HIS A 101 0.52 -4.86 3.64
CA HIS A 101 0.73 -5.09 2.20
C HIS A 101 1.95 -5.95 1.88
N SER A 102 2.82 -6.21 2.84
CA SER A 102 4.16 -6.73 2.61
C SER A 102 4.38 -8.13 3.16
N ILE A 103 3.42 -9.04 2.95
CA ILE A 103 3.60 -10.43 3.34
C ILE A 103 4.45 -11.13 2.26
N ASP A 104 5.68 -11.44 2.61
CA ASP A 104 6.69 -12.00 1.72
C ASP A 104 7.15 -13.42 2.08
N SER A 105 6.57 -14.01 3.13
CA SER A 105 6.94 -15.35 3.58
C SER A 105 5.89 -15.99 4.48
N ILE A 106 5.87 -17.30 4.49
CA ILE A 106 5.03 -18.09 5.40
C ILE A 106 5.34 -17.77 6.88
N ARG A 107 6.61 -17.53 7.21
CA ARG A 107 7.06 -17.24 8.58
C ARG A 107 6.47 -15.91 9.13
N VAL A 108 6.33 -14.90 8.28
CA VAL A 108 5.67 -13.63 8.66
C VAL A 108 4.18 -13.85 8.80
N ALA A 109 3.54 -14.59 7.89
CA ALA A 109 2.12 -14.91 7.98
C ALA A 109 1.78 -15.70 9.25
N GLU A 110 2.56 -16.73 9.59
CA GLU A 110 2.42 -17.50 10.84
C GLU A 110 2.55 -16.61 12.07
N ALA A 111 3.55 -15.73 12.11
CA ALA A 111 3.75 -14.81 13.24
C ALA A 111 2.58 -13.83 13.42
N ILE A 112 1.94 -13.37 12.33
CA ILE A 112 0.72 -12.56 12.39
C ILE A 112 -0.44 -13.40 12.92
N ASN A 113 -0.64 -14.61 12.39
CA ASN A 113 -1.71 -15.50 12.80
C ASN A 113 -1.64 -15.88 14.29
N GLU A 114 -0.43 -16.01 14.84
CA GLU A 114 -0.20 -16.29 16.26
C GLU A 114 -0.49 -15.09 17.17
N ARG A 115 -0.32 -13.86 16.66
CA ARG A 115 -0.35 -12.63 17.46
C ARG A 115 -1.64 -11.83 17.35
N ALA A 116 -2.33 -11.92 16.22
CA ALA A 116 -3.53 -11.15 15.98
C ALA A 116 -4.71 -11.68 16.81
N ALA A 117 -5.38 -10.78 17.52
CA ALA A 117 -6.59 -11.08 18.30
C ALA A 117 -7.85 -11.16 17.42
N ILE A 118 -7.84 -10.45 16.32
CA ILE A 118 -8.90 -10.40 15.29
C ILE A 118 -8.28 -10.59 13.90
N PRO A 119 -9.04 -11.03 12.89
CA PRO A 119 -8.53 -11.18 11.54
C PRO A 119 -7.95 -9.88 10.98
N VAL A 120 -6.72 -9.95 10.47
CA VAL A 120 -5.97 -8.84 9.85
C VAL A 120 -6.01 -9.00 8.34
N ARG A 121 -6.36 -7.93 7.64
CA ARG A 121 -6.32 -7.90 6.17
C ARG A 121 -4.89 -7.82 5.67
N VAL A 122 -4.53 -8.73 4.77
CA VAL A 122 -3.16 -8.85 4.27
C VAL A 122 -3.13 -8.95 2.74
N LEU A 123 -2.03 -8.44 2.15
CA LEU A 123 -1.67 -8.69 0.76
C LEU A 123 -0.30 -9.37 0.70
N ILE A 124 -0.12 -10.26 -0.26
CA ILE A 124 1.18 -10.87 -0.56
C ILE A 124 1.97 -9.89 -1.42
N GLU A 125 3.20 -9.59 -1.00
CA GLU A 125 4.16 -8.84 -1.81
C GLU A 125 4.83 -9.80 -2.81
N VAL A 126 4.73 -9.48 -4.09
CA VAL A 126 5.26 -10.28 -5.20
C VAL A 126 6.33 -9.50 -5.95
N ASN A 127 7.50 -10.08 -6.10
CA ASN A 127 8.62 -9.54 -6.89
C ASN A 127 8.45 -9.89 -8.37
N ILE A 128 7.55 -9.19 -9.06
CA ILE A 128 7.28 -9.44 -10.49
C ILE A 128 8.49 -9.13 -11.37
N GLY A 129 9.31 -8.14 -11.00
CA GLY A 129 10.48 -7.75 -11.79
C GLY A 129 11.66 -8.71 -11.70
N GLY A 130 11.65 -9.67 -10.75
CA GLY A 130 12.72 -10.66 -10.59
C GLY A 130 14.07 -10.10 -10.11
N GLU A 131 14.10 -8.84 -9.65
CA GLU A 131 15.33 -8.22 -9.16
C GLU A 131 15.70 -8.83 -7.81
N ALA A 132 16.88 -9.47 -7.70
CA ALA A 132 17.32 -10.14 -6.48
C ALA A 132 17.43 -9.22 -5.23
N SER A 133 17.55 -7.91 -5.44
CA SER A 133 17.59 -6.91 -4.38
C SER A 133 16.22 -6.47 -3.86
N LYS A 134 15.12 -6.85 -4.52
CA LYS A 134 13.75 -6.49 -4.12
C LYS A 134 13.13 -7.55 -3.23
N LEU A 135 12.25 -7.06 -2.36
CA LEU A 135 11.43 -7.87 -1.45
C LEU A 135 10.26 -8.51 -2.22
N GLY A 136 9.61 -9.44 -1.56
CA GLY A 136 8.47 -10.17 -2.11
C GLY A 136 8.82 -11.60 -2.54
N VAL A 137 7.80 -12.45 -2.60
CA VAL A 137 7.94 -13.80 -3.12
C VAL A 137 8.06 -13.81 -4.65
N ALA A 138 8.67 -14.85 -5.20
CA ALA A 138 8.63 -15.06 -6.64
C ALA A 138 7.18 -15.29 -7.11
N PRO A 139 6.81 -14.89 -8.34
CA PRO A 139 5.45 -15.09 -8.86
C PRO A 139 4.96 -16.53 -8.75
N GLU A 140 5.86 -17.49 -8.95
CA GLU A 140 5.58 -18.93 -8.91
C GLU A 140 5.24 -19.43 -7.50
N GLU A 141 5.71 -18.73 -6.46
CA GLU A 141 5.48 -19.07 -5.06
C GLU A 141 4.20 -18.45 -4.49
N ALA A 142 3.66 -17.42 -5.14
CA ALA A 142 2.52 -16.65 -4.64
C ALA A 142 1.27 -17.50 -4.42
N SER A 143 0.94 -18.41 -5.33
CA SER A 143 -0.22 -19.31 -5.21
C SER A 143 -0.09 -20.28 -4.02
N ALA A 144 1.10 -20.82 -3.79
CA ALA A 144 1.37 -21.71 -2.67
C ALA A 144 1.29 -20.95 -1.33
N LEU A 145 1.83 -19.74 -1.26
CA LEU A 145 1.73 -18.88 -0.08
C LEU A 145 0.26 -18.50 0.19
N ALA A 146 -0.50 -18.12 -0.84
CA ALA A 146 -1.93 -17.81 -0.73
C ALA A 146 -2.75 -18.99 -0.17
N ALA A 147 -2.51 -20.19 -0.69
CA ALA A 147 -3.18 -21.42 -0.22
C ALA A 147 -2.85 -21.75 1.25
N ASN A 148 -1.66 -21.42 1.73
CA ASN A 148 -1.28 -21.58 3.13
C ASN A 148 -1.92 -20.50 4.01
N ILE A 149 -1.93 -19.23 3.58
CA ILE A 149 -2.57 -18.12 4.32
C ILE A 149 -4.09 -18.37 4.45
N ALA A 150 -4.74 -18.90 3.42
CA ALA A 150 -6.18 -19.19 3.44
C ALA A 150 -6.60 -20.21 4.56
N LYS A 151 -5.65 -20.96 5.13
CA LYS A 151 -5.88 -21.87 6.27
C LYS A 151 -5.72 -21.19 7.63
N MET A 152 -5.24 -19.94 7.65
CA MET A 152 -4.94 -19.18 8.87
C MET A 152 -6.17 -18.39 9.30
N ARG A 153 -6.62 -18.57 10.53
CA ARG A 153 -7.88 -18.00 11.04
C ARG A 153 -7.81 -16.50 11.28
N GLN A 154 -6.62 -15.98 11.54
CA GLN A 154 -6.40 -14.58 11.89
C GLN A 154 -5.86 -13.76 10.72
N LEU A 155 -5.87 -14.29 9.49
CA LEU A 155 -5.54 -13.54 8.29
C LEU A 155 -6.70 -13.57 7.29
N GLU A 156 -7.01 -12.39 6.76
CA GLU A 156 -7.87 -12.21 5.61
C GLU A 156 -7.00 -11.82 4.41
N LEU A 157 -6.67 -12.79 3.55
CA LEU A 157 -5.92 -12.51 2.33
C LEU A 157 -6.83 -11.82 1.32
N ILE A 158 -6.62 -10.53 1.09
CA ILE A 158 -7.48 -9.73 0.22
C ILE A 158 -6.90 -9.51 -1.19
N GLY A 159 -5.57 -9.63 -1.37
CA GLY A 159 -4.96 -9.30 -2.66
C GLY A 159 -3.46 -9.50 -2.74
N LEU A 160 -2.89 -8.93 -3.81
CA LEU A 160 -1.45 -8.91 -4.07
C LEU A 160 -0.90 -7.49 -4.09
N MET A 161 0.38 -7.33 -3.82
CA MET A 161 1.11 -6.07 -3.89
C MET A 161 2.39 -6.25 -4.70
N THR A 162 2.80 -5.22 -5.45
CA THR A 162 4.15 -5.13 -6.02
C THR A 162 4.68 -3.71 -6.01
N VAL A 163 6.01 -3.59 -6.07
CA VAL A 163 6.72 -2.34 -6.30
C VAL A 163 7.45 -2.46 -7.64
N ALA A 164 6.97 -1.72 -8.63
CA ALA A 164 7.58 -1.71 -9.96
C ALA A 164 9.01 -1.12 -9.94
N PRO A 165 9.86 -1.44 -10.90
CA PRO A 165 11.15 -0.79 -11.07
C PRO A 165 10.96 0.70 -11.35
N ARG A 166 12.02 1.48 -11.09
CA ARG A 166 12.04 2.88 -11.53
C ARG A 166 12.41 2.92 -13.01
N VAL A 167 11.63 3.65 -13.76
CA VAL A 167 11.77 3.84 -15.20
C VAL A 167 11.61 5.31 -15.54
N ASP A 168 12.09 5.71 -16.71
CA ASP A 168 11.90 7.07 -17.22
C ASP A 168 10.51 7.24 -17.86
N ASP A 169 10.04 6.23 -18.61
CA ASP A 169 8.69 6.19 -19.16
C ASP A 169 7.79 5.27 -18.29
N PRO A 170 6.72 5.78 -17.66
CA PRO A 170 5.78 4.96 -16.88
C PRO A 170 5.16 3.79 -17.64
N GLU A 171 5.10 3.85 -18.97
CA GLU A 171 4.58 2.75 -19.80
C GLU A 171 5.47 1.49 -19.75
N ASP A 172 6.76 1.64 -19.48
CA ASP A 172 7.70 0.51 -19.39
C ASP A 172 7.38 -0.45 -18.24
N VAL A 173 6.64 0.01 -17.20
CA VAL A 173 6.20 -0.86 -16.08
C VAL A 173 4.83 -1.51 -16.31
N ARG A 174 4.13 -1.20 -17.39
CA ARG A 174 2.84 -1.81 -17.72
C ARG A 174 2.87 -3.35 -17.71
N PRO A 175 3.89 -4.04 -18.28
CA PRO A 175 3.97 -5.50 -18.23
C PRO A 175 4.04 -6.05 -16.79
N VAL A 176 4.68 -5.32 -15.85
CA VAL A 176 4.76 -5.69 -14.42
C VAL A 176 3.38 -5.68 -13.78
N PHE A 177 2.61 -4.61 -14.00
CA PHE A 177 1.26 -4.48 -13.45
C PHE A 177 0.29 -5.48 -14.06
N ARG A 178 0.37 -5.71 -15.37
CA ARG A 178 -0.43 -6.73 -16.06
C ARG A 178 -0.15 -8.12 -15.50
N ARG A 179 1.11 -8.48 -15.30
CA ARG A 179 1.50 -9.78 -14.76
C ARG A 179 0.97 -9.98 -13.32
N LEU A 180 1.00 -8.94 -12.50
CA LEU A 180 0.43 -9.01 -11.14
C LEU A 180 -1.10 -9.19 -11.19
N ARG A 181 -1.81 -8.51 -12.12
CA ARG A 181 -3.25 -8.68 -12.31
C ARG A 181 -3.59 -10.11 -12.73
N GLU A 182 -2.90 -10.66 -13.72
CA GLU A 182 -3.10 -12.04 -14.17
C GLU A 182 -2.90 -13.05 -13.03
N LEU A 183 -1.89 -12.83 -12.19
CA LEU A 183 -1.62 -13.68 -11.03
C LEU A 183 -2.73 -13.56 -9.98
N ARG A 184 -3.21 -12.32 -9.67
CA ARG A 184 -4.33 -12.09 -8.77
C ARG A 184 -5.59 -12.81 -9.26
N ASP A 185 -5.89 -12.70 -10.55
CA ASP A 185 -7.06 -13.32 -11.18
C ASP A 185 -6.98 -14.85 -11.12
N ALA A 186 -5.80 -15.41 -11.39
CA ALA A 186 -5.55 -16.86 -11.30
C ALA A 186 -5.70 -17.41 -9.87
N ILE A 187 -5.36 -16.62 -8.83
CA ILE A 187 -5.53 -17.00 -7.42
C ILE A 187 -6.98 -16.76 -6.95
N GLY A 188 -7.75 -15.88 -7.63
CA GLY A 188 -9.13 -15.54 -7.26
C GLY A 188 -9.22 -14.48 -6.16
N LEU A 189 -8.23 -13.58 -6.06
CA LEU A 189 -8.22 -12.48 -5.10
C LEU A 189 -8.86 -11.21 -5.70
N ARG A 190 -9.12 -10.19 -4.85
CA ARG A 190 -9.78 -8.96 -5.30
C ARG A 190 -8.84 -7.78 -5.46
N GLU A 191 -8.00 -7.54 -4.47
CA GLU A 191 -7.24 -6.31 -4.36
C GLU A 191 -5.90 -6.38 -5.09
N LEU A 192 -5.51 -5.24 -5.71
CA LEU A 192 -4.20 -5.01 -6.31
C LEU A 192 -3.60 -3.72 -5.78
N SER A 193 -2.60 -3.84 -4.91
CA SER A 193 -1.81 -2.71 -4.43
C SER A 193 -0.61 -2.50 -5.34
N MET A 194 -0.74 -1.61 -6.31
CA MET A 194 0.32 -1.27 -7.26
C MET A 194 0.13 0.16 -7.78
N GLY A 195 1.22 0.78 -8.23
CA GLY A 195 1.22 2.17 -8.67
C GLY A 195 1.58 3.15 -7.56
N MET A 196 2.52 4.03 -7.88
CA MET A 196 3.02 5.12 -7.03
C MET A 196 2.91 6.46 -7.77
N THR A 197 3.50 7.53 -7.23
CA THR A 197 3.40 8.90 -7.76
C THR A 197 3.64 9.01 -9.26
N ASP A 198 4.58 8.25 -9.80
CA ASP A 198 5.05 8.40 -11.17
C ASP A 198 4.38 7.43 -12.17
N ASP A 199 3.72 6.36 -11.66
CA ASP A 199 3.21 5.26 -12.48
C ASP A 199 1.78 4.80 -12.13
N PHE A 200 1.09 5.50 -11.19
CA PHE A 200 -0.23 5.05 -10.74
C PHE A 200 -1.30 5.08 -11.83
N GLU A 201 -1.21 5.95 -12.84
CA GLU A 201 -2.17 6.01 -13.94
C GLU A 201 -2.10 4.74 -14.80
N VAL A 202 -0.87 4.29 -15.10
CA VAL A 202 -0.64 3.00 -15.78
C VAL A 202 -1.14 1.84 -14.90
N ALA A 203 -0.86 1.88 -13.59
CA ALA A 203 -1.36 0.87 -12.66
C ALA A 203 -2.90 0.83 -12.61
N VAL A 204 -3.57 2.00 -12.62
CA VAL A 204 -5.03 2.10 -12.69
C VAL A 204 -5.54 1.45 -13.98
N SER A 205 -4.94 1.74 -15.12
CA SER A 205 -5.30 1.15 -16.41
C SER A 205 -5.13 -0.38 -16.41
N GLU A 206 -4.15 -0.91 -15.66
CA GLU A 206 -3.91 -2.35 -15.52
C GLU A 206 -4.67 -2.99 -14.34
N GLY A 207 -5.62 -2.29 -13.71
CA GLY A 207 -6.52 -2.88 -12.73
C GLY A 207 -6.17 -2.65 -11.25
N SER A 208 -5.28 -1.71 -10.93
CA SER A 208 -5.00 -1.36 -9.52
C SER A 208 -6.28 -0.99 -8.77
N THR A 209 -6.41 -1.46 -7.54
CA THR A 209 -7.49 -1.09 -6.60
C THR A 209 -6.98 -0.25 -5.44
N LEU A 210 -5.65 -0.27 -5.18
CA LEU A 210 -4.99 0.56 -4.16
C LEU A 210 -3.76 1.21 -4.78
N VAL A 211 -3.80 2.54 -4.98
CA VAL A 211 -2.64 3.32 -5.42
C VAL A 211 -1.97 4.01 -4.24
N ARG A 212 -0.64 4.00 -4.19
CA ARG A 212 0.16 4.48 -3.06
C ARG A 212 0.90 5.77 -3.43
N VAL A 213 0.34 6.90 -3.08
CA VAL A 213 0.86 8.21 -3.50
C VAL A 213 1.42 9.00 -2.32
N GLY A 214 2.70 9.36 -2.36
CA GLY A 214 3.37 10.15 -1.32
C GLY A 214 3.72 11.56 -1.81
N ARG A 215 4.76 11.67 -2.62
CA ARG A 215 5.33 12.95 -3.07
C ARG A 215 4.30 13.89 -3.71
N ALA A 216 3.41 13.36 -4.53
CA ALA A 216 2.39 14.21 -5.16
C ALA A 216 1.37 14.78 -4.16
N ILE A 217 1.21 14.22 -2.97
CA ILE A 217 0.32 14.72 -1.92
C ILE A 217 1.08 15.60 -0.93
N PHE A 218 2.17 15.06 -0.35
CA PHE A 218 2.87 15.66 0.78
C PHE A 218 4.12 16.47 0.39
N GLY A 219 4.53 16.44 -0.89
CA GLY A 219 5.76 17.05 -1.37
C GLY A 219 6.99 16.17 -1.18
N ASP A 220 8.15 16.71 -1.54
CA ASP A 220 9.43 16.05 -1.31
C ASP A 220 9.73 15.94 0.19
N ARG A 221 10.53 14.94 0.54
CA ARG A 221 10.95 14.73 1.93
C ARG A 221 11.69 15.96 2.42
N ALA A 222 11.36 16.43 3.63
CA ALA A 222 12.23 17.36 4.32
C ALA A 222 13.60 16.69 4.46
N ILE A 223 14.63 17.27 3.84
CA ILE A 223 16.02 16.83 4.04
C ILE A 223 16.33 17.22 5.49
N GLU A 224 16.33 16.25 6.41
CA GLU A 224 16.93 16.49 7.71
C GLU A 224 18.39 16.86 7.47
N ALA A 225 18.71 18.11 7.75
CA ALA A 225 20.11 18.55 7.80
C ALA A 225 20.81 17.70 8.87
N ARG A 226 21.78 16.89 8.44
CA ARG A 226 22.65 16.10 9.31
C ARG A 226 23.55 17.02 10.12
#